data_e4840788aabb640ca30699eb58935de5
#
_entry.id   e4840788aabb640ca30699eb58935de5
#
_cell.length_a   1.000
_cell.length_b   1.000
_cell.length_c   1.000
_cell.angle_alpha   90.00
_cell.angle_beta   90.00
_cell.angle_gamma   90.00
#
_symmetry.space_group_name_H-M   'P 1'
#
loop_
_entity.id
_entity.type
_entity.pdbx_description
1 polymer ?
#
loop_
_entity_poly.entity_id
_entity_poly.type
_entity_poly.pdbx_seq_one_letter_code
_entity_poly.pdbx_strand_id
1 'polypeptide(L)'
;MTLTIRLIKLFLFSSTVLGSSIPVIKSYETLKNRSEPTHATPHINNLIRNGLGQLNKDERDKLDEIGLRIIGNRITTMDPVLDQTYDTDHFRFYYTLQDNDAVENIDYVLSMGAIFEEVWSFYMDSIGFEFPPVNSDGLYEVRIENLPSFYFGYAVALGNGASCNSYIKMRNSYSGSQFNEHSEEENIKVTAVHEFFHAIQFDYNCFALDQSLWFLEATAVWSEDELYNDINDLYRYMPSWFANPSKPIFESSGIHMYGSFILFQYIDEHLGGQETIKHCWEASRELANPTTDVTYDAIDAALEPFGLSFEDAYLRMRIANRVLSNQIGAEPYTYQEAEAYREVVGDWGMPSGPPEAALFFEKGNIETIRNSGLGLYASEYYLINTDDPVSLTGIEL
;
A
#
# COMPACT_ATOMS: atom_id res chain seq x y z
N MET A 1 -30.15 -3.78 31.82
CA MET A 1 -29.08 -4.22 30.86
C MET A 1 -28.98 -3.09 29.85
N THR A 2 -27.96 -2.30 29.95
CA THR A 2 -27.76 -1.13 29.04
C THR A 2 -27.43 -1.65 27.65
N LEU A 3 -28.26 -1.33 26.65
CA LEU A 3 -28.01 -1.70 25.28
C LEU A 3 -27.06 -0.64 24.67
N THR A 4 -25.87 -1.07 24.27
CA THR A 4 -24.93 -0.22 23.57
C THR A 4 -25.00 -0.54 22.08
N ILE A 5 -25.40 0.42 21.25
CA ILE A 5 -25.43 0.30 19.81
C ILE A 5 -24.28 1.13 19.23
N ARG A 6 -23.54 0.55 18.32
CA ARG A 6 -22.42 1.21 17.63
C ARG A 6 -22.83 1.47 16.19
N LEU A 7 -22.74 2.73 15.76
CA LEU A 7 -23.10 3.16 14.41
C LEU A 7 -21.85 3.56 13.66
N ILE A 8 -21.76 3.12 12.42
CA ILE A 8 -20.74 3.59 11.46
C ILE A 8 -21.44 4.55 10.52
N LYS A 9 -20.87 5.73 10.35
CA LYS A 9 -21.30 6.69 9.35
C LYS A 9 -20.29 6.70 8.22
N LEU A 10 -20.77 6.42 7.03
CA LEU A 10 -20.01 6.43 5.82
C LEU A 10 -20.56 7.52 4.91
N PHE A 11 -19.72 8.36 4.33
CA PHE A 11 -20.11 9.32 3.31
C PHE A 11 -19.65 8.83 1.95
N LEU A 12 -20.61 8.56 1.10
CA LEU A 12 -20.42 8.16 -0.28
C LEU A 12 -20.98 9.25 -1.17
N PHE A 13 -20.12 9.99 -1.84
CA PHE A 13 -20.53 10.95 -2.85
C PHE A 13 -20.03 10.51 -4.21
N SER A 14 -20.91 10.35 -5.17
CA SER A 14 -20.54 10.22 -6.57
C SER A 14 -20.08 11.59 -7.12
N SER A 15 -18.83 11.92 -6.88
CA SER A 15 -18.15 13.04 -7.54
C SER A 15 -16.89 12.48 -8.20
N THR A 16 -16.51 13.02 -9.33
CA THR A 16 -15.21 12.72 -9.95
C THR A 16 -14.13 12.94 -8.92
N VAL A 17 -13.59 11.85 -8.36
CA VAL A 17 -12.44 11.90 -7.48
C VAL A 17 -11.27 12.33 -8.33
N LEU A 18 -10.73 13.53 -8.07
CA LEU A 18 -9.44 13.91 -8.59
C LEU A 18 -8.41 12.97 -7.96
N GLY A 19 -7.68 12.23 -8.78
CA GLY A 19 -6.67 11.28 -8.31
C GLY A 19 -5.76 11.89 -7.25
N SER A 20 -5.43 11.11 -6.23
CA SER A 20 -4.61 11.56 -5.09
C SER A 20 -3.12 11.51 -5.43
N SER A 21 -2.65 12.46 -6.24
CA SER A 21 -1.21 12.61 -6.48
C SER A 21 -0.52 13.28 -5.28
N ILE A 22 0.62 12.72 -4.85
CA ILE A 22 1.46 13.38 -3.85
C ILE A 22 2.09 14.64 -4.48
N PRO A 23 2.03 15.82 -3.86
CA PRO A 23 2.79 16.98 -4.34
C PRO A 23 4.28 16.64 -4.40
N VAL A 24 4.95 17.05 -5.48
CA VAL A 24 6.39 16.78 -5.71
C VAL A 24 7.26 17.21 -4.53
N ILE A 25 6.99 18.40 -3.99
CA ILE A 25 7.74 18.91 -2.84
C ILE A 25 7.59 17.99 -1.61
N LYS A 26 6.40 17.43 -1.40
CA LYS A 26 6.14 16.50 -0.30
C LYS A 26 6.88 15.18 -0.49
N SER A 27 6.99 14.67 -1.74
CA SER A 27 7.82 13.51 -2.04
C SER A 27 9.29 13.77 -1.70
N TYR A 28 9.81 14.94 -2.10
CA TYR A 28 11.19 15.33 -1.78
C TYR A 28 11.42 15.43 -0.26
N GLU A 29 10.53 16.12 0.47
CA GLU A 29 10.61 16.28 1.92
C GLU A 29 10.49 14.93 2.65
N THR A 30 9.60 14.06 2.20
CA THR A 30 9.43 12.72 2.76
C THR A 30 10.71 11.92 2.62
N LEU A 31 11.32 11.87 1.46
CA LEU A 31 12.56 11.12 1.25
C LEU A 31 13.75 11.72 2.00
N LYS A 32 13.81 13.06 2.09
CA LYS A 32 14.90 13.76 2.76
C LYS A 32 14.87 13.69 4.28
N ASN A 33 13.68 13.80 4.88
CA ASN A 33 13.52 13.96 6.33
C ASN A 33 13.11 12.65 7.02
N ARG A 34 13.40 11.50 6.45
CA ARG A 34 13.02 10.21 7.01
C ARG A 34 13.74 9.90 8.30
N SER A 35 12.99 9.32 9.22
CA SER A 35 13.50 8.77 10.48
C SER A 35 13.27 7.25 10.60
N GLU A 36 12.48 6.67 9.68
CA GLU A 36 12.10 5.25 9.68
C GLU A 36 12.22 4.64 8.29
N PRO A 37 12.52 3.33 8.19
CA PRO A 37 12.57 2.63 6.92
C PRO A 37 11.25 2.67 6.15
N THR A 38 11.34 2.65 4.83
CA THR A 38 10.18 2.71 3.95
C THR A 38 10.47 2.20 2.56
N HIS A 39 9.42 1.76 1.88
CA HIS A 39 9.40 1.61 0.44
C HIS A 39 9.41 2.99 -0.22
N ALA A 40 10.34 3.22 -1.15
CA ALA A 40 10.54 4.55 -1.71
C ALA A 40 9.87 4.75 -3.08
N THR A 41 9.27 3.69 -3.64
CA THR A 41 8.70 3.62 -5.00
C THR A 41 7.80 4.80 -5.36
N PRO A 42 6.75 5.19 -4.58
CA PRO A 42 5.85 6.26 -4.99
C PRO A 42 6.55 7.62 -5.04
N HIS A 43 7.44 7.88 -4.09
CA HIS A 43 8.13 9.16 -4.00
C HIS A 43 9.22 9.32 -5.05
N ILE A 44 10.01 8.27 -5.29
CA ILE A 44 11.06 8.24 -6.32
C ILE A 44 10.45 8.44 -7.70
N ASN A 45 9.41 7.69 -8.05
CA ASN A 45 8.75 7.82 -9.34
C ASN A 45 8.10 9.19 -9.54
N ASN A 46 7.45 9.74 -8.50
CA ASN A 46 6.90 11.09 -8.57
C ASN A 46 7.98 12.15 -8.87
N LEU A 47 9.14 12.06 -8.22
CA LEU A 47 10.26 12.98 -8.49
C LEU A 47 10.85 12.79 -9.88
N ILE A 48 11.01 11.57 -10.36
CA ILE A 48 11.51 11.27 -11.71
C ILE A 48 10.57 11.84 -12.77
N ARG A 49 9.27 11.64 -12.61
CA ARG A 49 8.25 12.02 -13.59
C ARG A 49 7.94 13.53 -13.57
N ASN A 50 7.82 14.11 -12.39
CA ASN A 50 7.24 15.43 -12.19
C ASN A 50 8.20 16.46 -11.53
N GLY A 51 9.35 16.02 -10.99
CA GLY A 51 10.19 16.84 -10.11
C GLY A 51 10.87 18.01 -10.80
N LEU A 52 11.39 17.84 -12.01
CA LEU A 52 12.29 18.81 -12.62
C LEU A 52 11.67 20.22 -12.77
N GLY A 53 10.37 20.28 -13.09
CA GLY A 53 9.63 21.55 -13.25
C GLY A 53 9.11 22.17 -11.96
N GLN A 54 9.10 21.40 -10.87
CA GLN A 54 8.44 21.81 -9.62
C GLN A 54 9.41 22.05 -8.46
N LEU A 55 10.59 21.41 -8.47
CA LEU A 55 11.63 21.65 -7.46
C LEU A 55 12.38 22.95 -7.73
N ASN A 56 12.69 23.70 -6.67
CA ASN A 56 13.55 24.88 -6.75
C ASN A 56 15.04 24.48 -6.92
N LYS A 57 15.91 25.47 -7.04
CA LYS A 57 17.35 25.22 -7.29
C LYS A 57 18.01 24.47 -6.11
N ASP A 58 17.75 24.89 -4.89
CA ASP A 58 18.39 24.30 -3.69
C ASP A 58 17.96 22.85 -3.47
N GLU A 59 16.73 22.51 -3.81
CA GLU A 59 16.20 21.14 -3.78
C GLU A 59 16.82 20.29 -4.88
N ARG A 60 16.95 20.83 -6.09
CA ARG A 60 17.62 20.13 -7.21
C ARG A 60 19.10 19.87 -6.94
N ASP A 61 19.78 20.82 -6.27
CA ASP A 61 21.21 20.69 -5.93
C ASP A 61 21.49 19.64 -4.84
N LYS A 62 20.42 19.10 -4.18
CA LYS A 62 20.48 18.10 -3.11
C LYS A 62 19.80 16.78 -3.45
N LEU A 63 19.50 16.53 -4.70
CA LEU A 63 18.87 15.28 -5.14
C LEU A 63 19.74 14.05 -4.87
N ASP A 64 21.07 14.22 -4.83
CA ASP A 64 22.04 13.17 -4.51
C ASP A 64 21.87 12.63 -3.08
N GLU A 65 21.44 13.48 -2.13
CA GLU A 65 21.15 13.06 -0.74
C GLU A 65 20.04 12.01 -0.68
N ILE A 66 19.18 11.94 -1.71
CA ILE A 66 18.04 11.00 -1.82
C ILE A 66 18.20 10.00 -2.98
N GLY A 67 19.42 9.81 -3.48
CA GLY A 67 19.74 8.82 -4.52
C GLY A 67 19.30 9.21 -5.93
N LEU A 68 19.06 10.50 -6.19
CA LEU A 68 18.65 11.03 -7.49
C LEU A 68 19.67 12.02 -8.05
N ARG A 69 19.65 12.23 -9.35
CA ARG A 69 20.48 13.22 -10.05
C ARG A 69 19.76 13.78 -11.28
N ILE A 70 20.28 14.87 -11.81
CA ILE A 70 19.82 15.43 -13.09
C ILE A 70 20.79 15.06 -14.21
N ILE A 71 20.27 14.42 -15.26
CA ILE A 71 21.01 14.19 -16.51
C ILE A 71 20.26 14.89 -17.64
N GLY A 72 20.91 15.86 -18.27
CA GLY A 72 20.27 16.68 -19.31
C GLY A 72 19.05 17.41 -18.76
N ASN A 73 17.87 17.03 -19.20
CA ASN A 73 16.58 17.62 -18.78
C ASN A 73 15.66 16.59 -18.10
N ARG A 74 16.24 15.70 -17.29
CA ARG A 74 15.48 14.66 -16.57
C ARG A 74 16.10 14.40 -15.21
N ILE A 75 15.26 14.13 -14.22
CA ILE A 75 15.66 13.51 -12.96
C ILE A 75 15.74 12.00 -13.21
N THR A 76 16.77 11.36 -12.71
CA THR A 76 16.99 9.91 -12.79
C THR A 76 17.65 9.43 -11.51
N THR A 77 17.64 8.13 -11.28
CA THR A 77 18.38 7.50 -10.18
C THR A 77 19.90 7.71 -10.35
N MET A 78 20.62 7.65 -9.25
CA MET A 78 22.06 7.47 -9.27
C MET A 78 22.33 5.99 -9.57
N ASP A 79 23.16 5.71 -10.58
CA ASP A 79 23.49 4.34 -10.97
C ASP A 79 25.00 4.14 -10.76
N PRO A 80 25.39 3.38 -9.71
CA PRO A 80 26.79 3.00 -9.49
C PRO A 80 27.25 2.00 -10.56
N VAL A 81 28.55 1.77 -10.62
CA VAL A 81 29.12 0.74 -11.50
C VAL A 81 28.95 -0.62 -10.81
N LEU A 82 28.01 -1.42 -11.30
CA LEU A 82 27.79 -2.80 -10.89
C LEU A 82 28.47 -3.71 -11.93
N ASP A 83 29.66 -4.22 -11.60
CA ASP A 83 30.54 -4.91 -12.54
C ASP A 83 30.36 -6.43 -12.60
N GLN A 84 29.44 -6.96 -11.79
CA GLN A 84 29.08 -8.37 -11.74
C GLN A 84 27.61 -8.58 -12.10
N THR A 85 27.29 -9.77 -12.63
CA THR A 85 25.92 -10.22 -12.86
C THR A 85 25.71 -11.64 -12.34
N TYR A 86 24.52 -11.92 -11.88
CA TYR A 86 24.03 -13.25 -11.56
C TYR A 86 22.63 -13.43 -12.14
N ASP A 87 22.44 -14.48 -12.92
CA ASP A 87 21.18 -14.80 -13.57
C ASP A 87 20.52 -15.98 -12.87
N THR A 88 19.21 -15.85 -12.60
CA THR A 88 18.30 -16.95 -12.27
C THR A 88 17.45 -17.28 -13.48
N ASP A 89 16.39 -18.09 -13.33
CA ASP A 89 15.52 -18.45 -14.44
C ASP A 89 14.75 -17.24 -14.99
N HIS A 90 14.39 -16.26 -14.12
CA HIS A 90 13.56 -15.12 -14.50
C HIS A 90 14.20 -13.75 -14.25
N PHE A 91 15.29 -13.67 -13.47
CA PHE A 91 15.88 -12.41 -13.05
C PHE A 91 17.36 -12.31 -13.39
N ARG A 92 17.80 -11.08 -13.68
CA ARG A 92 19.22 -10.70 -13.73
C ARG A 92 19.54 -9.72 -12.62
N PHE A 93 20.44 -10.13 -11.73
CA PHE A 93 20.95 -9.31 -10.64
C PHE A 93 22.24 -8.66 -11.06
N TYR A 94 22.29 -7.31 -10.95
CA TYR A 94 23.51 -6.52 -11.10
C TYR A 94 24.02 -6.17 -9.70
N TYR A 95 25.30 -6.40 -9.45
CA TYR A 95 25.92 -6.15 -8.16
C TYR A 95 27.42 -5.86 -8.31
N THR A 96 28.10 -5.49 -7.22
CA THR A 96 29.55 -5.36 -7.14
C THR A 96 30.07 -5.93 -5.82
N LEU A 97 31.34 -6.27 -5.80
CA LEU A 97 32.10 -6.68 -4.59
C LEU A 97 33.09 -5.58 -4.16
N GLN A 98 32.93 -4.36 -4.66
CA GLN A 98 33.85 -3.26 -4.48
C GLN A 98 33.16 -2.00 -3.98
N ASP A 99 33.90 -1.19 -3.21
CA ASP A 99 33.50 0.13 -2.74
C ASP A 99 32.22 0.09 -1.84
N ASN A 100 31.50 1.20 -1.80
CA ASN A 100 30.33 1.37 -0.93
C ASN A 100 29.10 0.56 -1.38
N ASP A 101 29.05 0.20 -2.66
CA ASP A 101 27.94 -0.57 -3.23
C ASP A 101 28.17 -2.09 -3.13
N ALA A 102 29.31 -2.52 -2.58
CA ALA A 102 29.64 -3.93 -2.43
C ALA A 102 28.59 -4.68 -1.60
N VAL A 103 28.16 -5.83 -2.09
CA VAL A 103 27.51 -6.84 -1.27
C VAL A 103 28.55 -7.54 -0.40
N GLU A 104 28.15 -8.08 0.75
CA GLU A 104 29.09 -8.77 1.65
C GLU A 104 29.84 -9.92 0.97
N ASN A 105 29.10 -10.72 0.20
CA ASN A 105 29.64 -11.87 -0.55
C ASN A 105 28.60 -12.35 -1.57
N ILE A 106 28.98 -13.35 -2.37
CA ILE A 106 28.09 -13.91 -3.41
C ILE A 106 26.87 -14.61 -2.82
N ASP A 107 26.97 -15.17 -1.60
CA ASP A 107 25.85 -15.91 -0.98
C ASP A 107 24.67 -14.98 -0.71
N TYR A 108 24.91 -13.69 -0.43
CA TYR A 108 23.86 -12.66 -0.33
C TYR A 108 23.06 -12.54 -1.63
N VAL A 109 23.74 -12.52 -2.77
CA VAL A 109 23.11 -12.43 -4.10
C VAL A 109 22.36 -13.71 -4.45
N LEU A 110 22.96 -14.88 -4.13
CA LEU A 110 22.32 -16.18 -4.36
C LEU A 110 21.02 -16.33 -3.53
N SER A 111 21.05 -15.91 -2.26
CA SER A 111 19.88 -15.91 -1.39
C SER A 111 18.78 -14.99 -1.92
N MET A 112 19.15 -13.78 -2.31
CA MET A 112 18.20 -12.82 -2.92
C MET A 112 17.60 -13.37 -4.21
N GLY A 113 18.41 -14.02 -5.05
CA GLY A 113 17.94 -14.68 -6.28
C GLY A 113 16.92 -15.77 -6.01
N ALA A 114 17.16 -16.62 -5.00
CA ALA A 114 16.22 -17.66 -4.60
C ALA A 114 14.88 -17.06 -4.08
N ILE A 115 14.94 -15.98 -3.30
CA ILE A 115 13.74 -15.26 -2.82
C ILE A 115 12.95 -14.67 -3.99
N PHE A 116 13.61 -14.03 -4.96
CA PHE A 116 12.90 -13.46 -6.13
C PHE A 116 12.24 -14.56 -6.99
N GLU A 117 12.83 -15.74 -7.11
CA GLU A 117 12.19 -16.88 -7.80
C GLU A 117 10.96 -17.40 -7.04
N GLU A 118 11.01 -17.44 -5.70
CA GLU A 118 9.84 -17.75 -4.86
C GLU A 118 8.72 -16.69 -5.06
N VAL A 119 9.08 -15.42 -5.07
CA VAL A 119 8.15 -14.30 -5.33
C VAL A 119 7.55 -14.40 -6.74
N TRP A 120 8.36 -14.75 -7.74
CA TRP A 120 7.88 -14.99 -9.10
C TRP A 120 6.84 -16.09 -9.14
N SER A 121 7.14 -17.25 -8.55
CA SER A 121 6.22 -18.40 -8.50
C SER A 121 4.90 -18.05 -7.79
N PHE A 122 4.96 -17.25 -6.72
CA PHE A 122 3.77 -16.76 -6.04
C PHE A 122 2.86 -15.94 -6.96
N TYR A 123 3.40 -14.95 -7.66
CA TYR A 123 2.56 -14.11 -8.52
C TYR A 123 2.14 -14.79 -9.81
N MET A 124 3.05 -15.53 -10.47
CA MET A 124 2.78 -16.11 -11.80
C MET A 124 2.07 -17.47 -11.71
N ASP A 125 2.59 -18.38 -10.87
CA ASP A 125 2.07 -19.75 -10.80
C ASP A 125 0.87 -19.87 -9.86
N SER A 126 0.89 -19.14 -8.73
CA SER A 126 -0.17 -19.27 -7.71
C SER A 126 -1.34 -18.33 -7.98
N ILE A 127 -1.10 -17.02 -8.17
CA ILE A 127 -2.17 -16.04 -8.41
C ILE A 127 -2.51 -15.96 -9.92
N GLY A 128 -1.50 -16.10 -10.80
CA GLY A 128 -1.67 -16.08 -12.24
C GLY A 128 -1.64 -14.68 -12.86
N PHE A 129 -0.86 -13.75 -12.28
CA PHE A 129 -0.52 -12.49 -12.93
C PHE A 129 0.35 -12.73 -14.17
N GLU A 130 0.35 -11.78 -15.11
CA GLU A 130 1.28 -11.80 -16.22
C GLU A 130 2.66 -11.26 -15.80
N PHE A 131 3.71 -11.87 -16.35
CA PHE A 131 5.08 -11.43 -16.07
C PHE A 131 5.32 -10.04 -16.65
N PRO A 132 5.88 -9.09 -15.88
CA PRO A 132 6.12 -7.73 -16.36
C PRO A 132 7.15 -7.71 -17.49
N PRO A 133 7.18 -6.65 -18.31
CA PRO A 133 8.12 -6.53 -19.43
C PRO A 133 9.58 -6.70 -18.99
N VAL A 134 10.32 -7.49 -19.74
CA VAL A 134 11.69 -7.89 -19.48
C VAL A 134 12.69 -7.26 -20.47
N ASN A 135 13.98 -7.42 -20.21
CA ASN A 135 15.04 -7.03 -21.11
C ASN A 135 15.10 -7.93 -22.37
N SER A 136 16.02 -7.64 -23.29
CA SER A 136 16.20 -8.41 -24.54
C SER A 136 16.57 -9.89 -24.32
N ASP A 137 17.07 -10.24 -23.16
CA ASP A 137 17.49 -11.60 -22.81
C ASP A 137 16.37 -12.40 -22.13
N GLY A 138 15.21 -11.78 -21.92
CA GLY A 138 14.05 -12.38 -21.28
C GLY A 138 14.09 -12.39 -19.75
N LEU A 139 15.01 -11.61 -19.15
CA LEU A 139 15.21 -11.53 -17.71
C LEU A 139 14.77 -10.17 -17.15
N TYR A 140 14.17 -10.17 -15.96
CA TYR A 140 13.82 -8.95 -15.25
C TYR A 140 15.03 -8.41 -14.47
N GLU A 141 15.24 -7.09 -14.50
CA GLU A 141 16.43 -6.44 -13.95
C GLU A 141 16.25 -6.10 -12.46
N VAL A 142 17.19 -6.58 -11.63
CA VAL A 142 17.33 -6.21 -10.22
C VAL A 142 18.75 -5.69 -9.98
N ARG A 143 18.87 -4.51 -9.37
CA ARG A 143 20.14 -3.87 -9.03
C ARG A 143 20.34 -3.90 -7.52
N ILE A 144 21.49 -4.40 -7.07
CA ILE A 144 21.85 -4.45 -5.65
C ILE A 144 22.92 -3.40 -5.39
N GLU A 145 22.56 -2.37 -4.62
CA GLU A 145 23.42 -1.21 -4.39
C GLU A 145 23.19 -0.58 -3.01
N ASN A 146 24.10 0.29 -2.58
CA ASN A 146 23.96 1.04 -1.34
C ASN A 146 22.91 2.15 -1.49
N LEU A 147 21.71 1.89 -1.07
CA LEU A 147 20.60 2.84 -1.10
C LEU A 147 20.69 3.86 0.05
N PRO A 148 20.08 5.05 -0.07
CA PRO A 148 19.92 5.99 1.05
C PRO A 148 19.41 5.30 2.31
N SER A 149 19.83 5.80 3.49
CA SER A 149 19.82 5.07 4.77
C SER A 149 18.50 4.40 5.16
N PHE A 150 17.36 4.96 4.76
CA PHE A 150 16.05 4.48 5.17
C PHE A 150 15.21 3.88 4.04
N TYR A 151 15.80 3.54 2.89
CA TYR A 151 15.06 2.84 1.84
C TYR A 151 15.24 1.33 2.01
N PHE A 152 14.16 0.58 2.02
CA PHE A 152 14.20 -0.88 1.88
C PHE A 152 14.64 -1.27 0.47
N GLY A 153 13.93 -0.76 -0.51
CA GLY A 153 14.11 -0.92 -1.93
C GLY A 153 13.19 0.05 -2.67
N TYR A 154 13.17 -0.02 -3.97
CA TYR A 154 12.17 0.62 -4.80
C TYR A 154 12.18 0.12 -6.25
N ALA A 155 11.00 0.11 -6.86
CA ALA A 155 10.82 -0.12 -8.28
C ALA A 155 10.81 1.21 -9.05
N VAL A 156 11.47 1.26 -10.19
CA VAL A 156 11.56 2.44 -11.05
C VAL A 156 10.80 2.19 -12.34
N ALA A 157 9.72 2.93 -12.56
CA ALA A 157 8.96 2.89 -13.80
C ALA A 157 9.67 3.64 -14.92
N LEU A 158 9.79 3.03 -16.08
CA LEU A 158 10.41 3.57 -17.29
C LEU A 158 9.33 3.93 -18.30
N GLY A 159 8.99 5.21 -18.37
CA GLY A 159 7.94 5.69 -19.27
C GLY A 159 6.77 6.32 -18.54
N ASN A 160 5.70 6.59 -19.29
CA ASN A 160 4.48 7.27 -18.82
C ASN A 160 3.24 6.84 -19.60
N GLY A 161 3.24 5.65 -20.18
CA GLY A 161 2.10 5.04 -20.89
C GLY A 161 1.13 4.34 -19.94
N ALA A 162 0.19 3.60 -20.50
CA ALA A 162 -0.70 2.73 -19.73
C ALA A 162 0.07 1.55 -19.12
N SER A 163 1.06 1.01 -19.86
CA SER A 163 2.03 0.02 -19.38
C SER A 163 3.42 0.64 -19.40
N CYS A 164 4.22 0.37 -18.39
CA CYS A 164 5.61 0.81 -18.26
C CYS A 164 6.55 -0.37 -18.03
N ASN A 165 7.71 -0.33 -18.69
CA ASN A 165 8.84 -1.16 -18.25
C ASN A 165 9.33 -0.67 -16.87
N SER A 166 10.04 -1.52 -16.16
CA SER A 166 10.60 -1.16 -14.86
C SER A 166 11.86 -1.97 -14.54
N TYR A 167 12.54 -1.59 -13.47
CA TYR A 167 13.56 -2.38 -12.80
C TYR A 167 13.50 -2.11 -11.30
N ILE A 168 14.06 -3.00 -10.49
CA ILE A 168 14.07 -2.89 -9.04
C ILE A 168 15.48 -2.56 -8.55
N LYS A 169 15.54 -1.73 -7.50
CA LYS A 169 16.74 -1.51 -6.71
C LYS A 169 16.55 -2.07 -5.31
N MET A 170 17.45 -2.97 -4.93
CA MET A 170 17.52 -3.60 -3.62
C MET A 170 18.75 -3.12 -2.86
N ARG A 171 18.69 -3.12 -1.54
CA ARG A 171 19.87 -2.79 -0.73
C ARG A 171 20.93 -3.86 -0.82
N ASN A 172 22.20 -3.43 -0.72
CA ASN A 172 23.35 -4.33 -0.58
C ASN A 172 23.53 -4.89 0.85
N SER A 173 22.79 -4.40 1.85
CA SER A 173 22.71 -4.94 3.21
C SER A 173 21.55 -4.35 4.00
N TYR A 174 20.90 -5.16 4.84
CA TYR A 174 19.90 -4.76 5.83
C TYR A 174 20.41 -4.88 7.27
N SER A 175 21.73 -4.90 7.47
CA SER A 175 22.37 -5.05 8.80
C SER A 175 22.33 -3.77 9.65
N GLY A 176 21.82 -2.64 9.12
CA GLY A 176 21.70 -1.39 9.86
C GLY A 176 20.65 -1.46 10.97
N SER A 177 20.88 -0.74 12.09
CA SER A 177 19.98 -0.73 13.26
C SER A 177 18.55 -0.27 12.94
N GLN A 178 18.35 0.47 11.85
CA GLN A 178 17.05 0.91 11.37
C GLN A 178 16.21 -0.23 10.76
N PHE A 179 16.82 -1.38 10.46
CA PHE A 179 16.17 -2.56 9.89
C PHE A 179 16.09 -3.75 10.87
N ASN A 180 16.28 -3.51 12.16
CA ASN A 180 16.44 -4.56 13.17
C ASN A 180 15.12 -5.14 13.71
N GLU A 181 13.97 -4.72 13.20
CA GLU A 181 12.67 -5.33 13.52
C GLU A 181 12.60 -6.76 12.97
N HIS A 182 13.26 -7.00 11.83
CA HIS A 182 13.34 -8.28 11.15
C HIS A 182 14.79 -8.67 10.89
N SER A 183 15.03 -9.95 10.65
CA SER A 183 16.32 -10.44 10.16
C SER A 183 16.62 -9.88 8.77
N GLU A 184 17.87 -9.99 8.31
CA GLU A 184 18.26 -9.56 6.97
C GLU A 184 17.48 -10.29 5.87
N GLU A 185 17.31 -11.62 6.04
CA GLU A 185 16.54 -12.44 5.11
C GLU A 185 15.06 -12.02 5.07
N GLU A 186 14.43 -11.79 6.20
CA GLU A 186 13.03 -11.32 6.29
C GLU A 186 12.87 -9.95 5.63
N ASN A 187 13.80 -9.01 5.86
CA ASN A 187 13.79 -7.71 5.18
C ASN A 187 13.91 -7.86 3.65
N ILE A 188 14.74 -8.80 3.14
CA ILE A 188 14.83 -9.09 1.70
C ILE A 188 13.50 -9.65 1.19
N LYS A 189 12.89 -10.58 1.92
CA LYS A 189 11.62 -11.22 1.55
C LYS A 189 10.49 -10.22 1.38
N VAL A 190 10.20 -9.42 2.41
CA VAL A 190 9.12 -8.42 2.34
C VAL A 190 9.39 -7.36 1.28
N THR A 191 10.65 -6.91 1.14
CA THR A 191 11.01 -5.94 0.11
C THR A 191 10.86 -6.53 -1.30
N ALA A 192 11.30 -7.76 -1.52
CA ALA A 192 11.24 -8.39 -2.84
C ALA A 192 9.79 -8.59 -3.31
N VAL A 193 8.90 -9.09 -2.45
CA VAL A 193 7.49 -9.29 -2.81
C VAL A 193 6.81 -7.95 -3.07
N HIS A 194 7.02 -6.95 -2.25
CA HIS A 194 6.47 -5.61 -2.40
C HIS A 194 6.92 -4.95 -3.72
N GLU A 195 8.22 -4.86 -3.94
CA GLU A 195 8.78 -4.14 -5.10
C GLU A 195 8.54 -4.89 -6.42
N PHE A 196 8.51 -6.23 -6.41
CA PHE A 196 8.18 -6.96 -7.62
C PHE A 196 6.68 -6.85 -7.96
N PHE A 197 5.80 -6.69 -6.96
CA PHE A 197 4.41 -6.37 -7.26
C PHE A 197 4.27 -5.02 -7.94
N HIS A 198 5.04 -4.01 -7.55
CA HIS A 198 5.06 -2.73 -8.29
C HIS A 198 5.45 -2.90 -9.76
N ALA A 199 6.38 -3.80 -10.07
CA ALA A 199 6.73 -4.10 -11.46
C ALA A 199 5.54 -4.65 -12.25
N ILE A 200 4.76 -5.54 -11.65
CA ILE A 200 3.52 -6.08 -12.23
C ILE A 200 2.49 -4.96 -12.39
N GLN A 201 2.24 -4.19 -11.36
CA GLN A 201 1.28 -3.08 -11.36
C GLN A 201 1.60 -2.04 -12.46
N PHE A 202 2.87 -1.75 -12.70
CA PHE A 202 3.30 -0.80 -13.75
C PHE A 202 3.00 -1.33 -15.16
N ASP A 203 3.02 -2.65 -15.35
CA ASP A 203 2.58 -3.24 -16.61
C ASP A 203 1.06 -3.22 -16.76
N TYR A 204 0.34 -3.42 -15.66
CA TYR A 204 -1.12 -3.41 -15.69
C TYR A 204 -1.70 -1.99 -15.85
N ASN A 205 -1.26 -1.02 -15.05
CA ASN A 205 -1.70 0.38 -15.17
C ASN A 205 -0.67 1.36 -14.58
N CYS A 206 0.27 1.80 -15.41
CA CYS A 206 1.31 2.73 -14.99
C CYS A 206 0.78 4.16 -14.67
N PHE A 207 -0.44 4.51 -15.11
CA PHE A 207 -1.06 5.78 -14.73
C PHE A 207 -1.43 5.84 -13.24
N ALA A 208 -1.60 4.69 -12.59
CA ALA A 208 -1.86 4.62 -11.15
C ALA A 208 -0.78 5.30 -10.30
N LEU A 209 0.47 5.38 -10.78
CA LEU A 209 1.56 6.15 -10.17
C LEU A 209 1.24 7.64 -9.98
N ASP A 210 0.43 8.21 -10.84
CA ASP A 210 0.03 9.62 -10.79
C ASP A 210 -1.39 9.81 -10.23
N GLN A 211 -2.18 8.74 -10.12
CA GLN A 211 -3.61 8.82 -9.88
C GLN A 211 -4.06 8.13 -8.59
N SER A 212 -3.46 6.99 -8.24
CA SER A 212 -3.96 6.12 -7.18
C SER A 212 -2.86 5.40 -6.41
N LEU A 213 -1.97 6.16 -5.79
CA LEU A 213 -0.86 5.61 -5.02
C LEU A 213 -1.30 4.71 -3.87
N TRP A 214 -2.45 5.00 -3.25
CA TRP A 214 -2.98 4.15 -2.19
C TRP A 214 -3.29 2.73 -2.68
N PHE A 215 -3.80 2.59 -3.91
CA PHE A 215 -4.10 1.28 -4.50
C PHE A 215 -2.83 0.48 -4.79
N LEU A 216 -1.78 1.16 -5.31
CA LEU A 216 -0.46 0.56 -5.53
C LEU A 216 0.11 0.04 -4.20
N GLU A 217 0.23 0.91 -3.20
CA GLU A 217 0.87 0.56 -1.94
C GLU A 217 0.03 -0.43 -1.11
N ALA A 218 -1.29 -0.26 -1.07
CA ALA A 218 -2.16 -1.15 -0.32
C ALA A 218 -2.13 -2.59 -0.82
N THR A 219 -2.11 -2.79 -2.14
CA THR A 219 -2.05 -4.15 -2.70
C THR A 219 -0.63 -4.72 -2.65
N ALA A 220 0.42 -3.89 -2.66
CA ALA A 220 1.78 -4.35 -2.42
C ALA A 220 1.97 -4.81 -0.96
N VAL A 221 1.49 -4.05 0.03
CA VAL A 221 1.53 -4.46 1.45
C VAL A 221 0.69 -5.70 1.71
N TRP A 222 -0.51 -5.82 1.11
CA TRP A 222 -1.30 -7.05 1.19
C TRP A 222 -0.50 -8.27 0.72
N SER A 223 0.25 -8.17 -0.35
CA SER A 223 1.01 -9.29 -0.88
C SER A 223 2.19 -9.72 0.00
N GLU A 224 2.70 -8.85 0.86
CA GLU A 224 3.74 -9.19 1.84
C GLU A 224 3.22 -10.24 2.82
N ASP A 225 2.00 -10.06 3.30
CA ASP A 225 1.33 -10.96 4.24
C ASP A 225 0.95 -12.28 3.57
N GLU A 226 0.43 -12.23 2.35
CA GLU A 226 -0.01 -13.40 1.61
C GLU A 226 1.11 -14.41 1.33
N LEU A 227 2.32 -13.94 1.03
CA LEU A 227 3.45 -14.82 0.79
C LEU A 227 4.23 -15.12 2.08
N TYR A 228 4.37 -14.15 2.98
CA TYR A 228 5.23 -14.23 4.15
C TYR A 228 4.49 -13.90 5.44
N ASN A 229 3.33 -14.51 5.65
CA ASN A 229 2.41 -14.31 6.76
C ASN A 229 3.09 -14.27 8.16
N ASP A 230 4.15 -15.03 8.37
CA ASP A 230 4.85 -15.07 9.67
C ASP A 230 5.74 -13.83 9.93
N ILE A 231 6.01 -12.96 8.93
CA ILE A 231 6.91 -11.81 9.09
C ILE A 231 6.18 -10.60 9.69
N ASN A 232 4.91 -10.39 9.35
CA ASN A 232 4.06 -9.34 9.93
C ASN A 232 4.59 -7.90 9.79
N ASP A 233 5.36 -7.55 8.74
CA ASP A 233 5.86 -6.19 8.52
C ASP A 233 4.72 -5.16 8.40
N LEU A 234 3.59 -5.56 7.85
CA LEU A 234 2.37 -4.75 7.71
C LEU A 234 1.83 -4.17 9.03
N TYR A 235 2.15 -4.80 10.19
CA TYR A 235 1.67 -4.34 11.49
C TYR A 235 2.13 -2.92 11.84
N ARG A 236 3.27 -2.47 11.32
CA ARG A 236 3.78 -1.10 11.48
C ARG A 236 2.85 -0.01 10.92
N TYR A 237 2.01 -0.34 9.95
CA TYR A 237 1.08 0.60 9.31
C TYR A 237 -0.27 0.70 10.02
N MET A 238 -0.66 -0.34 10.73
CA MET A 238 -1.97 -0.48 11.35
C MET A 238 -2.30 0.61 12.39
N PRO A 239 -1.41 0.99 13.33
CA PRO A 239 -1.74 2.02 14.31
C PRO A 239 -2.14 3.34 13.67
N SER A 240 -1.47 3.75 12.59
CA SER A 240 -1.80 4.98 11.87
C SER A 240 -3.16 4.91 11.18
N TRP A 241 -3.48 3.78 10.56
CA TRP A 241 -4.76 3.55 9.89
C TRP A 241 -5.93 3.55 10.89
N PHE A 242 -5.83 2.75 11.93
CA PHE A 242 -6.89 2.56 12.90
C PHE A 242 -7.12 3.80 13.78
N ALA A 243 -6.08 4.61 14.03
CA ALA A 243 -6.21 5.88 14.76
C ALA A 243 -6.84 7.01 13.94
N ASN A 244 -6.99 6.86 12.62
CA ASN A 244 -7.44 7.95 11.74
C ASN A 244 -8.58 7.51 10.80
N PRO A 245 -9.72 6.99 11.31
CA PRO A 245 -10.81 6.52 10.46
C PRO A 245 -11.45 7.63 9.62
N SER A 246 -11.35 8.88 10.06
CA SER A 246 -11.86 10.07 9.36
C SER A 246 -10.97 10.53 8.20
N LYS A 247 -9.78 9.92 8.01
CA LYS A 247 -9.01 10.15 6.79
C LYS A 247 -9.59 9.33 5.64
N PRO A 248 -9.70 9.92 4.43
CA PRO A 248 -10.07 9.17 3.24
C PRO A 248 -9.10 8.03 2.94
N ILE A 249 -9.61 6.93 2.36
CA ILE A 249 -8.76 5.79 1.97
C ILE A 249 -7.67 6.20 0.97
N PHE A 250 -7.96 7.15 0.10
CA PHE A 250 -7.01 7.66 -0.90
C PHE A 250 -6.00 8.67 -0.36
N GLU A 251 -5.97 8.93 0.96
CA GLU A 251 -4.98 9.84 1.54
C GLU A 251 -3.58 9.23 1.42
N SER A 252 -2.80 9.76 0.50
CA SER A 252 -1.46 9.27 0.15
C SER A 252 -0.33 9.89 0.97
N SER A 253 -0.65 10.66 2.03
CA SER A 253 0.36 11.27 2.88
C SER A 253 0.84 10.37 4.02
N GLY A 254 2.15 10.22 4.14
CA GLY A 254 2.75 9.40 5.20
C GLY A 254 2.44 7.92 5.06
N ILE A 255 2.33 7.23 6.19
CA ILE A 255 2.12 5.77 6.22
C ILE A 255 0.65 5.34 6.08
N HIS A 256 -0.29 6.28 5.96
CA HIS A 256 -1.73 5.96 5.90
C HIS A 256 -2.10 5.14 4.65
N MET A 257 -1.48 5.43 3.50
CA MET A 257 -1.72 4.68 2.26
C MET A 257 -1.32 3.22 2.36
N TYR A 258 -0.26 2.89 3.11
CA TYR A 258 0.13 1.51 3.37
C TYR A 258 -0.91 0.79 4.24
N GLY A 259 -1.41 1.45 5.28
CA GLY A 259 -2.45 0.90 6.16
C GLY A 259 -3.79 0.60 5.47
N SER A 260 -4.02 1.15 4.27
CA SER A 260 -5.20 0.82 3.47
C SER A 260 -5.17 -0.62 2.90
N PHE A 261 -4.07 -1.37 3.08
CA PHE A 261 -3.97 -2.80 2.77
C PHE A 261 -5.13 -3.60 3.37
N ILE A 262 -5.63 -3.18 4.53
CA ILE A 262 -6.71 -3.85 5.26
C ILE A 262 -8.01 -4.00 4.45
N LEU A 263 -8.23 -3.17 3.40
CA LEU A 263 -9.32 -3.38 2.46
C LEU A 263 -9.08 -4.61 1.60
N PHE A 264 -7.85 -4.80 1.11
CA PHE A 264 -7.51 -5.93 0.26
C PHE A 264 -7.41 -7.21 1.08
N GLN A 265 -6.96 -7.14 2.32
CA GLN A 265 -7.07 -8.24 3.28
C GLN A 265 -8.53 -8.65 3.50
N TYR A 266 -9.44 -7.67 3.65
CA TYR A 266 -10.87 -7.94 3.76
C TYR A 266 -11.45 -8.59 2.49
N ILE A 267 -11.06 -8.09 1.31
CA ILE A 267 -11.50 -8.65 0.02
C ILE A 267 -10.98 -10.07 -0.14
N ASP A 268 -9.74 -10.32 0.19
CA ASP A 268 -9.15 -11.65 0.11
C ASP A 268 -9.88 -12.65 1.01
N GLU A 269 -10.01 -12.36 2.27
CA GLU A 269 -10.64 -13.28 3.23
C GLU A 269 -12.14 -13.55 2.96
N HIS A 270 -12.88 -12.58 2.37
CA HIS A 270 -14.35 -12.65 2.31
C HIS A 270 -14.97 -12.51 0.92
N LEU A 271 -14.23 -12.07 -0.07
CA LEU A 271 -14.77 -11.69 -1.37
C LEU A 271 -13.98 -12.31 -2.53
N GLY A 272 -13.62 -13.58 -2.40
CA GLY A 272 -13.11 -14.41 -3.50
C GLY A 272 -11.60 -14.58 -3.57
N GLY A 273 -10.87 -14.14 -2.55
CA GLY A 273 -9.44 -14.45 -2.43
C GLY A 273 -8.54 -13.60 -3.33
N GLN A 274 -7.31 -14.03 -3.44
CA GLN A 274 -6.25 -13.42 -4.26
C GLN A 274 -6.69 -13.19 -5.73
N GLU A 275 -7.58 -14.05 -6.26
CA GLU A 275 -8.09 -13.92 -7.62
C GLU A 275 -8.92 -12.62 -7.79
N THR A 276 -9.68 -12.21 -6.79
CA THR A 276 -10.43 -10.94 -6.86
C THR A 276 -9.48 -9.74 -6.91
N ILE A 277 -8.37 -9.77 -6.19
CA ILE A 277 -7.37 -8.69 -6.24
C ILE A 277 -6.68 -8.65 -7.60
N LYS A 278 -6.38 -9.82 -8.18
CA LYS A 278 -5.90 -9.90 -9.57
C LYS A 278 -6.92 -9.29 -10.54
N HIS A 279 -8.21 -9.61 -10.40
CA HIS A 279 -9.26 -9.02 -11.23
C HIS A 279 -9.37 -7.50 -11.08
N CYS A 280 -9.10 -6.93 -9.89
CA CYS A 280 -8.99 -5.47 -9.75
C CYS A 280 -7.90 -4.88 -10.65
N TRP A 281 -6.74 -5.53 -10.74
CA TRP A 281 -5.66 -5.08 -11.62
C TRP A 281 -5.93 -5.34 -13.09
N GLU A 282 -6.55 -6.46 -13.46
CA GLU A 282 -6.99 -6.75 -14.84
C GLU A 282 -8.00 -5.70 -15.32
N ALA A 283 -9.01 -5.38 -14.51
CA ALA A 283 -9.97 -4.32 -14.80
C ALA A 283 -9.30 -2.94 -14.86
N SER A 284 -8.33 -2.66 -13.99
CA SER A 284 -7.55 -1.43 -14.02
C SER A 284 -6.75 -1.28 -15.32
N ARG A 285 -6.22 -2.38 -15.88
CA ARG A 285 -5.55 -2.41 -17.20
C ARG A 285 -6.54 -2.08 -18.31
N GLU A 286 -7.70 -2.71 -18.32
CA GLU A 286 -8.73 -2.52 -19.36
C GLU A 286 -9.30 -1.09 -19.37
N LEU A 287 -9.47 -0.50 -18.19
CA LEU A 287 -10.01 0.84 -17.99
C LEU A 287 -8.95 1.93 -18.04
N ALA A 288 -7.65 1.60 -18.09
CA ALA A 288 -6.54 2.53 -17.93
C ALA A 288 -6.69 3.82 -18.74
N ASN A 289 -6.62 4.97 -18.05
CA ASN A 289 -6.88 6.28 -18.63
C ASN A 289 -5.87 7.31 -18.10
N PRO A 290 -5.19 8.10 -18.95
CA PRO A 290 -4.17 9.05 -18.51
C PRO A 290 -4.72 10.25 -17.71
N THR A 291 -6.04 10.48 -17.71
CA THR A 291 -6.65 11.66 -17.13
C THR A 291 -7.69 11.37 -16.04
N THR A 292 -8.00 10.11 -15.82
CA THR A 292 -9.07 9.68 -14.88
C THR A 292 -8.57 8.53 -14.04
N ASP A 293 -8.70 8.64 -12.73
CA ASP A 293 -8.50 7.53 -11.82
C ASP A 293 -9.62 6.49 -12.02
N VAL A 294 -9.24 5.28 -12.37
CA VAL A 294 -10.16 4.17 -12.66
C VAL A 294 -10.21 3.14 -11.53
N THR A 295 -9.56 3.41 -10.42
CA THR A 295 -9.36 2.44 -9.33
C THR A 295 -10.70 1.94 -8.77
N TYR A 296 -11.63 2.84 -8.51
CA TYR A 296 -12.92 2.46 -7.93
C TYR A 296 -13.76 1.65 -8.93
N ASP A 297 -13.78 2.06 -10.19
CA ASP A 297 -14.47 1.32 -11.26
C ASP A 297 -13.84 -0.07 -11.46
N ALA A 298 -12.53 -0.20 -11.30
CA ALA A 298 -11.82 -1.47 -11.40
C ALA A 298 -12.14 -2.40 -10.22
N ILE A 299 -12.22 -1.87 -9.01
CA ILE A 299 -12.62 -2.64 -7.83
C ILE A 299 -14.10 -3.05 -7.96
N ASP A 300 -14.98 -2.16 -8.43
CA ASP A 300 -16.39 -2.48 -8.68
C ASP A 300 -16.54 -3.62 -9.67
N ALA A 301 -15.79 -3.58 -10.78
CA ALA A 301 -15.80 -4.64 -11.79
C ALA A 301 -15.35 -6.00 -11.21
N ALA A 302 -14.35 -6.01 -10.34
CA ALA A 302 -13.88 -7.23 -9.68
C ALA A 302 -14.88 -7.77 -8.64
N LEU A 303 -15.69 -6.90 -8.03
CA LEU A 303 -16.68 -7.26 -7.02
C LEU A 303 -18.08 -7.58 -7.60
N GLU A 304 -18.31 -7.27 -8.88
CA GLU A 304 -19.60 -7.54 -9.56
C GLU A 304 -20.08 -9.00 -9.42
N PRO A 305 -19.22 -10.04 -9.52
CA PRO A 305 -19.63 -11.42 -9.32
C PRO A 305 -20.24 -11.73 -7.94
N PHE A 306 -19.92 -10.92 -6.94
CA PHE A 306 -20.47 -11.03 -5.57
C PHE A 306 -21.70 -10.16 -5.37
N GLY A 307 -22.10 -9.39 -6.38
CA GLY A 307 -23.21 -8.43 -6.29
C GLY A 307 -22.90 -7.26 -5.36
N LEU A 308 -21.64 -6.86 -5.26
CA LEU A 308 -21.12 -5.83 -4.37
C LEU A 308 -20.40 -4.74 -5.16
N SER A 309 -20.32 -3.56 -4.57
CA SER A 309 -19.51 -2.44 -5.02
C SER A 309 -18.30 -2.22 -4.10
N PHE A 310 -17.41 -1.31 -4.49
CA PHE A 310 -16.34 -0.80 -3.63
C PHE A 310 -16.91 -0.28 -2.31
N GLU A 311 -18.01 0.50 -2.37
CA GLU A 311 -18.65 1.04 -1.18
C GLU A 311 -19.13 -0.06 -0.23
N ASP A 312 -19.72 -1.12 -0.76
CA ASP A 312 -20.18 -2.26 0.04
C ASP A 312 -19.00 -2.96 0.73
N ALA A 313 -17.92 -3.24 0.00
CA ALA A 313 -16.71 -3.85 0.56
C ALA A 313 -16.07 -2.94 1.60
N TYR A 314 -15.96 -1.65 1.29
CA TYR A 314 -15.41 -0.64 2.21
C TYR A 314 -16.22 -0.53 3.50
N LEU A 315 -17.55 -0.47 3.41
CA LEU A 315 -18.41 -0.44 4.59
C LEU A 315 -18.24 -1.69 5.46
N ARG A 316 -18.22 -2.86 4.84
CA ARG A 316 -18.04 -4.14 5.55
C ARG A 316 -16.69 -4.21 6.24
N MET A 317 -15.64 -3.81 5.56
CA MET A 317 -14.27 -3.68 6.12
C MET A 317 -14.26 -2.72 7.31
N ARG A 318 -14.93 -1.57 7.23
CA ARG A 318 -15.02 -0.63 8.36
C ARG A 318 -15.77 -1.21 9.55
N ILE A 319 -16.76 -2.07 9.33
CA ILE A 319 -17.43 -2.82 10.40
C ILE A 319 -16.45 -3.82 11.02
N ALA A 320 -15.73 -4.59 10.21
CA ALA A 320 -14.72 -5.54 10.68
C ALA A 320 -13.62 -4.84 11.50
N ASN A 321 -13.09 -3.72 11.02
CA ASN A 321 -12.13 -2.89 11.74
C ASN A 321 -12.65 -2.43 13.12
N ARG A 322 -13.96 -2.19 13.23
CA ARG A 322 -14.57 -1.77 14.50
C ARG A 322 -14.75 -2.92 15.48
N VAL A 323 -15.04 -4.09 14.98
CA VAL A 323 -15.19 -5.30 15.80
C VAL A 323 -13.83 -5.83 16.21
N LEU A 324 -12.94 -6.00 15.27
CA LEU A 324 -11.55 -6.44 15.40
C LEU A 324 -11.37 -7.62 16.37
N SER A 325 -12.19 -8.65 16.18
CA SER A 325 -12.17 -9.88 16.98
C SER A 325 -12.90 -11.01 16.24
N ASN A 326 -12.24 -12.15 16.09
CA ASN A 326 -12.85 -13.36 15.55
C ASN A 326 -13.62 -14.17 16.60
N GLN A 327 -13.52 -13.81 17.89
CA GLN A 327 -14.26 -14.45 18.99
C GLN A 327 -15.67 -13.87 19.15
N ILE A 328 -15.86 -12.58 18.89
CA ILE A 328 -17.14 -11.88 19.02
C ILE A 328 -17.66 -11.33 17.69
N GLY A 329 -16.81 -11.23 16.68
CA GLY A 329 -17.17 -10.94 15.31
C GLY A 329 -17.91 -12.12 14.68
N ALA A 330 -18.75 -11.82 13.72
CA ALA A 330 -19.41 -12.82 12.89
C ALA A 330 -19.03 -12.58 11.44
N GLU A 331 -18.84 -13.66 10.70
CA GLU A 331 -18.66 -13.56 9.26
C GLU A 331 -19.79 -12.73 8.60
N PRO A 332 -19.46 -11.82 7.68
CA PRO A 332 -18.14 -11.49 7.14
C PRO A 332 -17.49 -10.27 7.84
N TYR A 333 -17.74 -9.98 9.10
CA TYR A 333 -17.30 -8.77 9.80
C TYR A 333 -16.17 -9.04 10.79
N THR A 334 -15.17 -9.78 10.36
CA THR A 334 -13.99 -10.13 11.15
C THR A 334 -12.77 -10.32 10.25
N TYR A 335 -11.62 -10.68 10.82
CA TYR A 335 -10.39 -11.09 10.13
C TYR A 335 -9.87 -12.37 10.76
N GLN A 336 -9.15 -13.17 9.99
CA GLN A 336 -8.50 -14.38 10.50
C GLN A 336 -7.54 -14.04 11.64
N GLU A 337 -6.79 -12.96 11.50
CA GLU A 337 -5.82 -12.46 12.48
C GLU A 337 -6.35 -11.33 13.38
N ALA A 338 -7.66 -11.19 13.52
CA ALA A 338 -8.27 -10.06 14.24
C ALA A 338 -7.71 -9.83 15.65
N GLU A 339 -7.40 -10.87 16.41
CA GLU A 339 -6.81 -10.76 17.74
C GLU A 339 -5.38 -10.24 17.71
N ALA A 340 -4.56 -10.67 16.76
CA ALA A 340 -3.19 -10.16 16.60
C ALA A 340 -3.23 -8.69 16.16
N TYR A 341 -4.08 -8.33 15.23
CA TYR A 341 -4.30 -6.94 14.82
C TYR A 341 -4.72 -6.06 16.01
N ARG A 342 -5.59 -6.58 16.86
CA ARG A 342 -6.05 -5.87 18.07
C ARG A 342 -4.93 -5.62 19.06
N GLU A 343 -3.99 -6.55 19.24
CA GLU A 343 -2.82 -6.36 20.08
C GLU A 343 -1.93 -5.23 19.56
N VAL A 344 -1.77 -5.11 18.25
CA VAL A 344 -0.97 -4.07 17.59
C VAL A 344 -1.61 -2.69 17.72
N VAL A 345 -2.93 -2.58 17.51
CA VAL A 345 -3.62 -1.29 17.50
C VAL A 345 -4.07 -0.81 18.88
N GLY A 346 -3.98 -1.66 19.88
CA GLY A 346 -4.31 -1.37 21.28
C GLY A 346 -5.61 -1.99 21.77
N ASP A 347 -5.63 -2.33 23.05
CA ASP A 347 -6.68 -3.13 23.72
C ASP A 347 -7.89 -2.31 24.18
N TRP A 348 -8.45 -1.44 23.36
CA TRP A 348 -9.67 -0.72 23.72
C TRP A 348 -10.92 -1.27 23.06
N GLY A 349 -10.84 -2.38 22.35
CA GLY A 349 -11.95 -2.94 21.57
C GLY A 349 -12.53 -1.95 20.55
N MET A 350 -11.76 -0.94 20.19
CA MET A 350 -12.07 0.19 19.32
C MET A 350 -10.90 0.44 18.39
N PRO A 351 -11.07 0.47 17.09
CA PRO A 351 -9.96 0.66 16.16
C PRO A 351 -9.19 1.96 16.36
N SER A 352 -9.84 3.04 16.75
CA SER A 352 -9.27 4.39 16.77
C SER A 352 -9.44 5.13 18.09
N GLY A 353 -9.52 4.42 19.19
CA GLY A 353 -9.84 5.07 20.46
C GLY A 353 -11.34 5.37 20.64
N PRO A 354 -11.71 6.29 21.50
CA PRO A 354 -13.12 6.58 21.76
C PRO A 354 -13.80 7.09 20.48
N PRO A 355 -15.08 6.77 20.26
CA PRO A 355 -15.85 7.37 19.19
C PRO A 355 -15.87 8.90 19.38
N GLU A 356 -15.86 9.65 18.28
CA GLU A 356 -15.85 11.12 18.29
C GLU A 356 -17.05 11.72 19.06
N ALA A 357 -18.17 10.98 19.12
CA ALA A 357 -19.33 11.38 19.91
C ALA A 357 -19.96 10.18 20.64
N ALA A 358 -20.08 10.30 21.94
CA ALA A 358 -20.98 9.46 22.72
C ALA A 358 -22.37 10.13 22.73
N LEU A 359 -23.36 9.44 22.21
CA LEU A 359 -24.74 9.91 22.15
C LEU A 359 -25.57 9.23 23.23
N PHE A 360 -26.30 10.04 23.97
CA PHE A 360 -27.23 9.57 24.99
C PHE A 360 -28.66 9.85 24.53
N PHE A 361 -29.48 8.80 24.37
CA PHE A 361 -30.87 8.93 23.98
C PHE A 361 -31.77 8.74 25.18
N GLU A 362 -32.64 9.71 25.43
CA GLU A 362 -33.76 9.56 26.33
C GLU A 362 -35.00 9.08 25.57
N LYS A 363 -35.86 8.33 26.24
CA LYS A 363 -37.09 7.78 25.67
C LYS A 363 -37.97 8.85 25.04
N GLY A 364 -38.26 8.68 23.74
CA GLY A 364 -39.13 9.58 22.98
C GLY A 364 -38.45 10.74 22.30
N ASN A 365 -37.11 10.89 22.42
CA ASN A 365 -36.36 11.88 21.70
C ASN A 365 -35.90 11.35 20.34
N ILE A 366 -35.99 12.24 19.34
CA ILE A 366 -35.39 12.02 18.01
C ILE A 366 -34.18 12.94 17.93
N GLU A 367 -33.02 12.38 17.78
CA GLU A 367 -31.80 13.13 17.56
C GLU A 367 -31.29 12.96 16.13
N THR A 368 -30.84 14.05 15.52
CA THR A 368 -30.24 14.03 14.20
C THR A 368 -28.76 14.33 14.34
N ILE A 369 -27.92 13.36 13.97
CA ILE A 369 -26.50 13.55 13.89
C ILE A 369 -26.19 14.14 12.51
N ARG A 370 -25.64 15.34 12.49
CA ARG A 370 -25.15 15.97 11.26
C ARG A 370 -23.68 16.24 11.43
N ASN A 371 -22.86 15.62 10.62
CA ASN A 371 -21.46 15.98 10.47
C ASN A 371 -21.25 16.53 9.06
N SER A 372 -20.76 17.77 8.97
CA SER A 372 -20.49 18.45 7.70
C SER A 372 -19.03 18.36 7.27
N GLY A 373 -18.19 17.64 8.05
CA GLY A 373 -16.74 17.63 7.87
C GLY A 373 -16.14 16.32 7.39
N LEU A 374 -16.93 15.25 7.27
CA LEU A 374 -16.41 13.96 6.83
C LEU A 374 -16.11 13.98 5.34
N GLY A 375 -14.88 13.62 4.96
CA GLY A 375 -14.45 13.55 3.56
C GLY A 375 -15.01 12.34 2.82
N LEU A 376 -14.88 12.34 1.52
CA LEU A 376 -15.23 11.22 0.65
C LEU A 376 -14.40 9.99 1.07
N TYR A 377 -15.03 8.81 1.15
CA TYR A 377 -14.41 7.54 1.57
C TYR A 377 -13.64 7.63 2.90
N ALA A 378 -14.19 8.40 3.82
CA ALA A 378 -13.80 8.46 5.22
C ALA A 378 -14.91 7.88 6.10
N SER A 379 -14.63 7.59 7.37
CA SER A 379 -15.62 7.03 8.30
C SER A 379 -15.51 7.62 9.69
N GLU A 380 -16.62 7.60 10.40
CA GLU A 380 -16.70 7.93 11.82
C GLU A 380 -17.47 6.86 12.56
N TYR A 381 -17.10 6.64 13.80
CA TYR A 381 -17.77 5.68 14.68
C TYR A 381 -18.48 6.42 15.81
N TYR A 382 -19.71 6.02 16.11
CA TYR A 382 -20.50 6.60 17.18
C TYR A 382 -20.88 5.52 18.20
N LEU A 383 -20.71 5.86 19.48
CA LEU A 383 -21.21 5.07 20.58
C LEU A 383 -22.59 5.60 20.99
N ILE A 384 -23.63 4.80 20.80
CA ILE A 384 -24.98 5.14 21.22
C ILE A 384 -25.28 4.41 22.53
N ASN A 385 -25.50 5.19 23.61
CA ASN A 385 -25.88 4.68 24.91
C ASN A 385 -27.38 4.91 25.12
N THR A 386 -28.07 3.88 25.51
CA THR A 386 -29.52 3.96 25.84
C THR A 386 -29.89 2.94 26.91
N ASP A 387 -30.79 3.32 27.78
CA ASP A 387 -31.37 2.44 28.81
C ASP A 387 -32.59 1.67 28.30
N ASP A 388 -33.21 2.09 27.21
CA ASP A 388 -34.37 1.48 26.57
C ASP A 388 -34.01 0.85 25.19
N PRO A 389 -34.74 -0.12 24.68
CA PRO A 389 -34.64 -0.61 23.32
C PRO A 389 -34.85 0.52 22.31
N VAL A 390 -33.89 0.74 21.42
CA VAL A 390 -33.99 1.74 20.33
C VAL A 390 -34.27 1.04 19.02
N SER A 391 -35.17 1.60 18.24
CA SER A 391 -35.24 1.30 16.81
C SER A 391 -34.51 2.41 16.04
N LEU A 392 -33.52 2.04 15.27
CA LEU A 392 -32.91 2.93 14.29
C LEU A 392 -33.82 2.98 13.06
N THR A 393 -34.50 4.10 12.86
CA THR A 393 -35.33 4.31 11.68
C THR A 393 -34.74 5.48 10.90
N GLY A 394 -34.34 5.23 9.66
CA GLY A 394 -33.87 6.26 8.74
C GLY A 394 -32.42 6.67 8.97
N ILE A 395 -31.50 5.85 8.48
CA ILE A 395 -30.15 6.30 8.17
C ILE A 395 -30.21 6.83 6.74
N GLU A 396 -30.19 8.15 6.57
CA GLU A 396 -29.85 8.75 5.28
C GLU A 396 -28.32 8.86 5.22
N LEU A 397 -27.72 8.11 4.30
CA LEU A 397 -26.32 8.15 3.97
C LEU A 397 -26.06 9.24 2.93
#